data_248ead240ec2b327c17da8752d3d01cb
#
_entry.id   248ead240ec2b327c17da8752d3d01cb
#
_cell.length_a   1.000
_cell.length_b   1.000
_cell.length_c   1.000
_cell.angle_alpha   90.00
_cell.angle_beta   90.00
_cell.angle_gamma   90.00
#
_symmetry.space_group_name_H-M   'P 1'
#
loop_
_entity.id
_entity.type
_entity.pdbx_description
1 polymer ?
#
loop_
_entity_poly.entity_id
_entity_poly.type
_entity_poly.pdbx_seq_one_letter_code
_entity_poly.pdbx_strand_id
1 'polypeptide(L)'
;NALYRSRGMHSMGDQIYKLDTRDQWLTKLPPARQHMAQLLSVELDGLCEVREQAETWLLEQGREHPEVRRLMTLPGIGPVRAVYIVAIVVTPFRFPTKRDFFGCCGLGIVTRSSSDYERDERSQRWVRRQVTQTRGLNRNRNPLLKTIFKGAALSVISQTDHPLRRDYERLLQNTKPPLARLTIARRISSATLAIWNKKEEYDAAKQCTTDAK
;
A
#
# COMPACT_ATOMS: atom_id res chain seq x y z
N ASN A 1 -14.87 16.09 11.86
CA ASN A 1 -15.79 15.01 12.26
C ASN A 1 -16.00 14.94 13.79
N ALA A 2 -14.96 15.21 14.60
CA ALA A 2 -15.06 15.19 16.07
C ALA A 2 -16.12 16.17 16.63
N LEU A 3 -16.23 17.36 16.05
CA LEU A 3 -17.21 18.37 16.45
C LEU A 3 -18.67 17.87 16.35
N TYR A 4 -18.98 17.08 15.33
CA TYR A 4 -20.30 16.51 15.09
C TYR A 4 -20.53 15.28 15.99
N ARG A 5 -19.56 14.38 16.07
CA ARG A 5 -19.63 13.16 16.92
C ARG A 5 -19.83 13.47 18.39
N SER A 6 -19.18 14.53 18.91
CA SER A 6 -19.34 14.96 20.31
C SER A 6 -20.79 15.40 20.65
N ARG A 7 -21.66 15.55 19.66
CA ARG A 7 -23.10 15.88 19.80
C ARG A 7 -24.02 14.75 19.37
N GLY A 8 -23.49 13.52 19.21
CA GLY A 8 -24.29 12.39 18.76
C GLY A 8 -24.71 12.46 17.27
N MET A 9 -24.14 13.41 16.51
CA MET A 9 -24.42 13.54 15.08
C MET A 9 -23.47 12.63 14.30
N HIS A 10 -24.03 11.62 13.65
CA HIS A 10 -23.29 10.71 12.78
C HIS A 10 -23.41 11.19 11.33
N SER A 11 -22.27 11.61 10.76
CA SER A 11 -22.20 11.88 9.32
C SER A 11 -21.85 10.60 8.58
N MET A 12 -22.58 10.30 7.51
CA MET A 12 -22.21 9.23 6.61
C MET A 12 -21.12 9.70 5.64
N GLY A 13 -19.90 9.13 5.76
CA GLY A 13 -18.80 9.39 4.83
C GLY A 13 -18.31 10.84 4.82
N ASP A 14 -18.18 11.43 3.63
CA ASP A 14 -17.50 12.70 3.39
C ASP A 14 -18.44 13.91 3.32
N GLN A 15 -19.73 13.76 3.63
CA GLN A 15 -20.75 14.80 3.47
C GLN A 15 -20.43 16.11 4.18
N ILE A 16 -19.78 16.05 5.36
CA ILE A 16 -19.39 17.25 6.11
C ILE A 16 -18.20 18.00 5.49
N TYR A 17 -17.51 17.41 4.53
CA TYR A 17 -16.33 18.00 3.88
C TYR A 17 -16.62 18.51 2.48
N LYS A 18 -17.70 18.04 1.84
CA LYS A 18 -18.08 18.45 0.50
C LYS A 18 -18.67 19.87 0.50
N LEU A 19 -18.26 20.69 -0.45
CA LEU A 19 -18.69 22.08 -0.58
C LEU A 19 -20.22 22.23 -0.71
N ASP A 20 -20.86 21.33 -1.45
CA ASP A 20 -22.30 21.33 -1.72
C ASP A 20 -23.19 20.98 -0.51
N THR A 21 -22.66 20.20 0.44
CA THR A 21 -23.42 19.74 1.60
C THR A 21 -22.95 20.34 2.93
N ARG A 22 -21.77 20.97 2.94
CA ARG A 22 -21.11 21.50 4.15
C ARG A 22 -22.00 22.48 4.92
N ASP A 23 -22.65 23.43 4.24
CA ASP A 23 -23.47 24.45 4.87
C ASP A 23 -24.66 23.85 5.60
N GLN A 24 -25.29 22.82 5.05
CA GLN A 24 -26.38 22.10 5.70
C GLN A 24 -25.95 21.43 7.01
N TRP A 25 -24.70 21.01 7.09
CA TRP A 25 -24.13 20.43 8.30
C TRP A 25 -23.73 21.51 9.31
N LEU A 26 -23.22 22.66 8.85
CA LEU A 26 -22.83 23.77 9.72
C LEU A 26 -24.04 24.30 10.49
N THR A 27 -25.18 24.44 9.85
CA THR A 27 -26.42 24.92 10.50
C THR A 27 -26.92 24.02 11.64
N LYS A 28 -26.53 22.74 11.67
CA LYS A 28 -26.89 21.81 12.75
C LYS A 28 -26.06 22.03 14.03
N LEU A 29 -24.99 22.81 13.98
CA LEU A 29 -24.13 23.08 15.12
C LEU A 29 -24.57 24.33 15.89
N PRO A 30 -24.34 24.40 17.22
CA PRO A 30 -24.52 25.63 17.99
C PRO A 30 -23.63 26.77 17.46
N PRO A 31 -24.03 28.06 17.57
CA PRO A 31 -23.33 29.20 16.96
C PRO A 31 -21.81 29.24 17.25
N ALA A 32 -21.42 29.05 18.49
CA ALA A 32 -19.98 29.03 18.85
C ALA A 32 -19.19 27.94 18.16
N ARG A 33 -19.81 26.79 17.86
CA ARG A 33 -19.15 25.67 17.14
C ARG A 33 -19.26 25.82 15.62
N GLN A 34 -20.25 26.52 15.13
CA GLN A 34 -20.33 26.87 13.71
C GLN A 34 -19.09 27.65 13.29
N HIS A 35 -18.72 28.68 14.04
CA HIS A 35 -17.56 29.51 13.76
C HIS A 35 -16.25 28.64 13.73
N MET A 36 -16.07 27.76 14.72
CA MET A 36 -14.93 26.86 14.73
C MET A 36 -14.95 25.90 13.52
N ALA A 37 -16.11 25.36 13.16
CA ALA A 37 -16.23 24.46 12.01
C ALA A 37 -15.97 25.20 10.69
N GLN A 38 -16.35 26.47 10.58
CA GLN A 38 -16.03 27.33 9.42
C GLN A 38 -14.51 27.53 9.30
N LEU A 39 -13.81 27.88 10.39
CA LEU A 39 -12.36 28.04 10.37
C LEU A 39 -11.64 26.76 9.93
N LEU A 40 -12.05 25.60 10.48
CA LEU A 40 -11.51 24.30 10.08
C LEU A 40 -11.82 23.96 8.62
N SER A 41 -12.94 24.45 8.09
CA SER A 41 -13.28 24.26 6.67
C SER A 41 -12.37 25.08 5.76
N VAL A 42 -12.08 26.33 6.11
CA VAL A 42 -11.13 27.19 5.38
C VAL A 42 -9.74 26.57 5.38
N GLU A 43 -9.29 26.07 6.53
CA GLU A 43 -8.00 25.37 6.62
C GLU A 43 -7.97 24.12 5.73
N LEU A 44 -9.04 23.32 5.75
CA LEU A 44 -9.17 22.14 4.90
C LEU A 44 -9.09 22.49 3.41
N ASP A 45 -9.80 23.52 2.99
CA ASP A 45 -9.83 23.96 1.59
C ASP A 45 -8.43 24.41 1.13
N GLY A 46 -7.74 25.22 1.95
CA GLY A 46 -6.37 25.62 1.66
C GLY A 46 -5.39 24.44 1.58
N LEU A 47 -5.54 23.46 2.46
CA LEU A 47 -4.73 22.23 2.39
C LEU A 47 -5.05 21.38 1.15
N CYS A 48 -6.30 21.37 0.69
CA CYS A 48 -6.67 20.69 -0.55
C CYS A 48 -6.02 21.36 -1.76
N GLU A 49 -6.02 22.70 -1.83
CA GLU A 49 -5.36 23.44 -2.91
C GLU A 49 -3.84 23.18 -2.94
N VAL A 50 -3.18 23.25 -1.80
CA VAL A 50 -1.74 22.95 -1.69
C VAL A 50 -1.44 21.52 -2.10
N ARG A 51 -2.28 20.58 -1.72
CA ARG A 51 -2.16 19.18 -2.12
C ARG A 51 -2.27 19.02 -3.64
N GLU A 52 -3.25 19.67 -4.28
CA GLU A 52 -3.44 19.60 -5.74
C GLU A 52 -2.24 20.18 -6.49
N GLN A 53 -1.71 21.31 -6.02
CA GLN A 53 -0.50 21.91 -6.59
C GLN A 53 0.71 20.97 -6.45
N ALA A 54 0.91 20.39 -5.28
CA ALA A 54 1.99 19.46 -5.03
C ALA A 54 1.85 18.17 -5.87
N GLU A 55 0.63 17.66 -6.06
CA GLU A 55 0.34 16.49 -6.89
C GLU A 55 0.62 16.80 -8.37
N THR A 56 0.20 17.98 -8.87
CA THR A 56 0.47 18.44 -10.23
C THR A 56 1.97 18.52 -10.48
N TRP A 57 2.71 19.21 -9.61
CA TRP A 57 4.16 19.32 -9.72
C TRP A 57 4.85 17.93 -9.68
N LEU A 58 4.43 17.05 -8.78
CA LEU A 58 4.98 15.69 -8.69
C LEU A 58 4.78 14.90 -9.99
N LEU A 59 3.61 15.04 -10.61
CA LEU A 59 3.30 14.36 -11.87
C LEU A 59 4.09 14.93 -13.05
N GLU A 60 4.34 16.24 -13.06
CA GLU A 60 5.19 16.88 -14.08
C GLU A 60 6.61 16.33 -14.00
N GLN A 61 7.20 16.31 -12.80
CA GLN A 61 8.54 15.71 -12.59
C GLN A 61 8.57 14.24 -12.99
N GLY A 62 7.49 13.49 -12.70
CA GLY A 62 7.39 12.08 -13.03
C GLY A 62 7.40 11.79 -14.54
N ARG A 63 6.98 12.73 -15.39
CA ARG A 63 6.96 12.57 -16.86
C ARG A 63 8.33 12.39 -17.48
N GLU A 64 9.37 12.94 -16.86
CA GLU A 64 10.76 12.82 -17.31
C GLU A 64 11.34 11.41 -17.09
N HIS A 65 10.68 10.58 -16.28
CA HIS A 65 11.14 9.25 -15.92
C HIS A 65 10.38 8.15 -16.67
N PRO A 66 11.00 7.48 -17.66
CA PRO A 66 10.35 6.41 -18.42
C PRO A 66 9.88 5.23 -17.56
N GLU A 67 10.53 5.02 -16.41
CA GLU A 67 10.16 4.02 -15.41
C GLU A 67 8.75 4.25 -14.86
N VAL A 68 8.37 5.50 -14.64
CA VAL A 68 7.02 5.85 -14.16
C VAL A 68 5.97 5.35 -15.13
N ARG A 69 6.15 5.59 -16.43
CA ARG A 69 5.23 5.13 -17.47
C ARG A 69 5.08 3.60 -17.46
N ARG A 70 6.20 2.87 -17.35
CA ARG A 70 6.16 1.40 -17.27
C ARG A 70 5.46 0.92 -16.01
N LEU A 71 5.73 1.54 -14.85
CA LEU A 71 5.08 1.16 -13.60
C LEU A 71 3.57 1.44 -13.58
N MET A 72 3.10 2.42 -14.35
CA MET A 72 1.66 2.70 -14.50
C MET A 72 0.90 1.58 -15.22
N THR A 73 1.57 0.69 -15.95
CA THR A 73 0.93 -0.49 -16.56
C THR A 73 0.54 -1.55 -15.51
N LEU A 74 1.11 -1.48 -14.31
CA LEU A 74 0.81 -2.40 -13.22
C LEU A 74 -0.61 -2.19 -12.67
N PRO A 75 -1.29 -3.27 -12.32
CA PRO A 75 -2.62 -3.19 -11.75
C PRO A 75 -2.63 -2.43 -10.42
N GLY A 76 -3.51 -1.45 -10.31
CA GLY A 76 -3.67 -0.62 -9.13
C GLY A 76 -2.56 0.40 -8.89
N ILE A 77 -1.60 0.55 -9.80
CA ILE A 77 -0.55 1.57 -9.74
C ILE A 77 -0.92 2.71 -10.70
N GLY A 78 -1.49 3.77 -10.16
CA GLY A 78 -1.72 5.01 -10.90
C GLY A 78 -0.49 5.92 -10.91
N PRO A 79 -0.57 7.08 -11.61
CA PRO A 79 0.58 7.96 -11.82
C PRO A 79 1.24 8.41 -10.51
N VAL A 80 0.50 8.87 -9.54
CA VAL A 80 1.03 9.30 -8.24
C VAL A 80 1.79 8.16 -7.54
N ARG A 81 1.21 6.95 -7.49
CA ARG A 81 1.87 5.79 -6.89
C ARG A 81 3.15 5.41 -7.63
N ALA A 82 3.15 5.47 -8.96
CA ALA A 82 4.31 5.17 -9.79
C ALA A 82 5.47 6.13 -9.50
N VAL A 83 5.19 7.45 -9.46
CA VAL A 83 6.22 8.46 -9.15
C VAL A 83 6.79 8.24 -7.76
N TYR A 84 5.96 8.02 -6.73
CA TYR A 84 6.45 7.72 -5.39
C TYR A 84 7.32 6.46 -5.34
N ILE A 85 6.96 5.40 -6.06
CA ILE A 85 7.78 4.18 -6.13
C ILE A 85 9.14 4.51 -6.71
N VAL A 86 9.20 5.24 -7.85
CA VAL A 86 10.47 5.62 -8.49
C VAL A 86 11.31 6.50 -7.57
N ALA A 87 10.73 7.53 -6.97
CA ALA A 87 11.42 8.44 -6.08
C ALA A 87 12.03 7.76 -4.83
N ILE A 88 11.32 6.78 -4.24
CA ILE A 88 11.77 6.09 -3.02
C ILE A 88 12.77 4.98 -3.34
N VAL A 89 12.49 4.20 -4.37
CA VAL A 89 13.29 3.04 -4.75
C VAL A 89 14.56 3.47 -5.48
N VAL A 90 14.49 4.53 -6.29
CA VAL A 90 15.55 5.11 -7.12
C VAL A 90 16.02 4.16 -8.23
N THR A 91 16.38 2.93 -7.86
CA THR A 91 16.80 1.88 -8.80
C THR A 91 16.42 0.49 -8.27
N PRO A 92 15.93 -0.42 -9.14
CA PRO A 92 15.57 -1.76 -8.73
C PRO A 92 16.79 -2.63 -8.38
N PHE A 93 17.97 -2.28 -8.87
CA PHE A 93 19.23 -3.02 -8.63
C PHE A 93 19.71 -2.95 -7.18
N ARG A 94 19.13 -2.09 -6.34
CA ARG A 94 19.36 -2.08 -4.88
C ARG A 94 18.88 -3.37 -4.19
N PHE A 95 18.05 -4.14 -4.87
CA PHE A 95 17.43 -5.34 -4.28
C PHE A 95 17.83 -6.59 -5.05
N PRO A 96 18.85 -7.32 -4.56
CA PRO A 96 19.31 -8.56 -5.20
C PRO A 96 18.20 -9.60 -5.31
N THR A 97 17.30 -9.65 -4.32
CA THR A 97 16.19 -10.60 -4.29
C THR A 97 14.84 -9.93 -4.06
N LYS A 98 13.76 -10.61 -4.47
CA LYS A 98 12.39 -10.21 -4.15
C LYS A 98 12.16 -10.05 -2.64
N ARG A 99 12.86 -10.87 -1.84
CA ARG A 99 12.73 -10.87 -0.38
C ARG A 99 13.26 -9.58 0.22
N ASP A 100 14.35 -9.04 -0.31
CA ASP A 100 14.93 -7.76 0.13
C ASP A 100 13.98 -6.61 -0.17
N PHE A 101 13.40 -6.62 -1.38
CA PHE A 101 12.38 -5.64 -1.74
C PHE A 101 11.13 -5.73 -0.86
N PHE A 102 10.65 -6.94 -0.57
CA PHE A 102 9.54 -7.13 0.39
C PHE A 102 9.90 -6.63 1.79
N GLY A 103 11.15 -6.80 2.22
CA GLY A 103 11.66 -6.25 3.48
C GLY A 103 11.55 -4.74 3.51
N CYS A 104 12.02 -4.06 2.47
CA CYS A 104 11.94 -2.62 2.30
C CYS A 104 10.47 -2.11 2.27
N CYS A 105 9.60 -2.80 1.54
CA CYS A 105 8.17 -2.48 1.46
C CYS A 105 7.37 -2.85 2.73
N GLY A 106 7.98 -3.50 3.71
CA GLY A 106 7.28 -3.98 4.91
C GLY A 106 6.23 -5.06 4.64
N LEU A 107 6.42 -5.79 3.55
CA LEU A 107 5.63 -6.95 3.13
C LEU A 107 6.33 -8.26 3.47
N GLY A 108 7.64 -8.21 3.81
CA GLY A 108 8.45 -9.36 4.19
C GLY A 108 8.11 -9.86 5.59
N ILE A 109 8.12 -11.18 5.76
CA ILE A 109 8.02 -11.84 7.07
C ILE A 109 9.40 -11.82 7.72
N VAL A 110 9.46 -11.41 8.97
CA VAL A 110 10.68 -11.47 9.77
C VAL A 110 10.63 -12.71 10.64
N THR A 111 11.57 -13.59 10.42
CA THR A 111 11.89 -14.68 11.33
C THR A 111 13.03 -14.21 12.24
N ARG A 112 12.77 -14.05 13.51
CA ARG A 112 13.83 -13.80 14.51
C ARG A 112 13.83 -14.98 15.46
N SER A 113 14.94 -15.72 15.47
CA SER A 113 15.25 -16.65 16.55
C SER A 113 16.36 -16.03 17.39
N SER A 114 16.20 -16.04 18.69
CA SER A 114 17.25 -15.61 19.64
C SER A 114 18.37 -16.64 19.74
N SER A 115 18.14 -17.86 19.25
CA SER A 115 19.15 -18.89 19.05
C SER A 115 18.92 -19.53 17.67
N ASP A 116 19.77 -19.17 16.70
CA ASP A 116 19.71 -19.76 15.36
C ASP A 116 20.24 -21.20 15.31
N TYR A 117 20.87 -21.64 16.40
CA TYR A 117 21.47 -22.97 16.52
C TYR A 117 20.97 -23.69 17.77
N GLU A 118 20.74 -24.98 17.67
CA GLU A 118 20.46 -25.89 18.77
C GLU A 118 21.46 -27.05 18.72
N ARG A 119 21.75 -27.64 19.86
CA ARG A 119 22.64 -28.79 19.94
C ARG A 119 21.84 -30.03 19.57
N ASP A 120 22.24 -30.68 18.50
CA ASP A 120 21.63 -31.96 18.10
C ASP A 120 22.06 -33.04 19.10
N GLU A 121 21.12 -33.71 19.74
CA GLU A 121 21.36 -34.71 20.78
C GLU A 121 22.11 -35.94 20.23
N ARG A 122 21.93 -36.25 18.92
CA ARG A 122 22.58 -37.43 18.32
C ARG A 122 24.01 -37.15 17.85
N SER A 123 24.22 -36.04 17.16
CA SER A 123 25.54 -35.70 16.60
C SER A 123 26.40 -34.86 17.54
N GLN A 124 25.82 -34.37 18.67
CA GLN A 124 26.45 -33.43 19.62
C GLN A 124 26.99 -32.14 18.95
N ARG A 125 26.57 -31.85 17.74
CA ARG A 125 26.99 -30.67 16.96
C ARG A 125 25.91 -29.57 17.06
N TRP A 126 26.34 -28.33 16.92
CA TRP A 126 25.45 -27.21 16.78
C TRP A 126 24.85 -27.21 15.35
N VAL A 127 23.56 -27.51 15.23
CA VAL A 127 22.81 -27.49 13.97
C VAL A 127 21.83 -26.30 13.96
N ARG A 128 21.58 -25.80 12.77
CA ARG A 128 20.64 -24.69 12.61
C ARG A 128 19.23 -25.16 12.97
N ARG A 129 18.56 -24.41 13.84
CA ARG A 129 17.21 -24.73 14.27
C ARG A 129 16.24 -24.72 13.10
N GLN A 130 15.50 -25.79 12.92
CA GLN A 130 14.55 -25.93 11.81
C GLN A 130 13.25 -25.13 12.02
N VAL A 131 12.84 -24.93 13.26
CA VAL A 131 11.61 -24.19 13.61
C VAL A 131 11.94 -22.74 13.92
N THR A 132 11.71 -21.87 12.95
CA THR A 132 11.84 -20.42 13.12
C THR A 132 10.49 -19.83 13.53
N GLN A 133 10.45 -19.16 14.68
CA GLN A 133 9.26 -18.39 15.06
C GLN A 133 9.12 -17.16 14.18
N THR A 134 7.99 -17.04 13.46
CA THR A 134 7.68 -15.85 12.69
C THR A 134 7.16 -14.75 13.60
N ARG A 135 7.82 -13.60 13.65
CA ARG A 135 7.41 -12.43 14.44
C ARG A 135 6.58 -11.41 13.65
N GLY A 136 5.92 -11.83 12.57
CA GLY A 136 5.11 -10.98 11.74
C GLY A 136 5.90 -10.22 10.68
N LEU A 137 5.37 -9.07 10.24
CA LEU A 137 5.97 -8.29 9.16
C LEU A 137 7.13 -7.42 9.66
N ASN A 138 8.10 -7.17 8.77
CA ASN A 138 9.21 -6.28 9.06
C ASN A 138 8.72 -4.88 9.50
N ARG A 139 9.19 -4.41 10.67
CA ARG A 139 8.91 -3.08 11.19
C ARG A 139 9.90 -2.03 10.70
N ASN A 140 11.13 -2.44 10.39
CA ASN A 140 12.15 -1.58 9.76
C ASN A 140 11.90 -1.55 8.24
N ARG A 141 11.04 -0.64 7.81
CA ARG A 141 10.53 -0.53 6.44
C ARG A 141 10.24 0.90 6.05
N ASN A 142 10.08 1.15 4.77
CA ASN A 142 9.47 2.39 4.29
C ASN A 142 7.93 2.30 4.44
N PRO A 143 7.30 3.14 5.28
CA PRO A 143 5.86 3.09 5.53
C PRO A 143 5.03 3.48 4.30
N LEU A 144 5.56 4.39 3.45
CA LEU A 144 4.87 4.86 2.26
C LEU A 144 4.79 3.77 1.21
N LEU A 145 5.88 3.04 0.93
CA LEU A 145 5.85 1.89 0.01
C LEU A 145 4.85 0.84 0.45
N LYS A 146 4.78 0.56 1.77
CA LYS A 146 3.77 -0.38 2.30
C LYS A 146 2.35 0.10 2.02
N THR A 147 2.08 1.37 2.23
CA THR A 147 0.76 1.98 1.98
C THR A 147 0.42 1.93 0.49
N ILE A 148 1.37 2.23 -0.38
CA ILE A 148 1.22 2.18 -1.84
C ILE A 148 0.81 0.77 -2.30
N PHE A 149 1.58 -0.26 -1.94
CA PHE A 149 1.28 -1.63 -2.39
C PHE A 149 0.00 -2.20 -1.76
N LYS A 150 -0.29 -1.88 -0.51
CA LYS A 150 -1.57 -2.25 0.10
C LYS A 150 -2.75 -1.54 -0.56
N GLY A 151 -2.60 -0.26 -0.86
CA GLY A 151 -3.60 0.51 -1.59
C GLY A 151 -3.81 0.00 -3.02
N ALA A 152 -2.74 -0.36 -3.72
CA ALA A 152 -2.81 -0.98 -5.04
C ALA A 152 -3.59 -2.30 -4.99
N ALA A 153 -3.29 -3.16 -4.01
CA ALA A 153 -4.01 -4.41 -3.83
C ALA A 153 -5.51 -4.19 -3.57
N LEU A 154 -5.88 -3.21 -2.73
CA LEU A 154 -7.28 -2.88 -2.48
C LEU A 154 -7.98 -2.36 -3.75
N SER A 155 -7.33 -1.48 -4.52
CA SER A 155 -7.87 -0.97 -5.79
C SER A 155 -8.16 -2.08 -6.79
N VAL A 156 -7.28 -3.08 -6.87
CA VAL A 156 -7.45 -4.23 -7.78
C VAL A 156 -8.54 -5.19 -7.28
N ILE A 157 -8.59 -5.46 -5.99
CA ILE A 157 -9.61 -6.33 -5.39
C ILE A 157 -11.02 -5.74 -5.54
N SER A 158 -11.16 -4.41 -5.61
CA SER A 158 -12.45 -3.75 -5.84
C SER A 158 -12.95 -3.85 -7.28
N GLN A 159 -12.10 -4.21 -8.25
CA GLN A 159 -12.47 -4.37 -9.66
C GLN A 159 -13.03 -5.78 -9.91
N THR A 160 -14.25 -5.87 -10.46
CA THR A 160 -14.99 -7.13 -10.55
C THR A 160 -14.31 -8.17 -11.47
N ASP A 161 -13.73 -7.74 -12.59
CA ASP A 161 -13.23 -8.66 -13.64
C ASP A 161 -11.70 -8.84 -13.67
N HIS A 162 -11.00 -8.33 -12.68
CA HIS A 162 -9.53 -8.38 -12.67
C HIS A 162 -9.00 -9.77 -12.28
N PRO A 163 -7.98 -10.34 -12.97
CA PRO A 163 -7.41 -11.65 -12.64
C PRO A 163 -6.95 -11.79 -11.19
N LEU A 164 -6.30 -10.76 -10.63
CA LEU A 164 -5.87 -10.76 -9.24
C LEU A 164 -7.02 -10.75 -8.23
N ARG A 165 -8.23 -10.31 -8.62
CA ARG A 165 -9.41 -10.46 -7.80
C ARG A 165 -9.81 -11.93 -7.68
N ARG A 166 -9.82 -12.66 -8.78
CA ARG A 166 -10.08 -14.12 -8.78
C ARG A 166 -9.08 -14.85 -7.89
N ASP A 167 -7.81 -14.45 -7.95
CA ASP A 167 -6.78 -14.98 -7.06
C ASP A 167 -7.04 -14.64 -5.59
N TYR A 168 -7.49 -13.43 -5.30
CA TYR A 168 -7.89 -13.04 -3.96
C TYR A 168 -9.05 -13.90 -3.43
N GLU A 169 -10.07 -14.11 -4.22
CA GLU A 169 -11.23 -14.96 -3.86
C GLU A 169 -10.81 -16.42 -3.62
N ARG A 170 -9.90 -16.95 -4.42
CA ARG A 170 -9.31 -18.28 -4.19
C ARG A 170 -8.53 -18.34 -2.88
N LEU A 171 -7.76 -17.31 -2.55
CA LEU A 171 -7.01 -17.25 -1.29
C LEU A 171 -7.93 -17.16 -0.08
N LEU A 172 -9.11 -16.56 -0.19
CA LEU A 172 -10.08 -16.47 0.91
C LEU A 172 -10.62 -17.83 1.35
N GLN A 173 -10.58 -18.85 0.50
CA GLN A 173 -11.03 -20.21 0.87
C GLN A 173 -10.16 -20.80 1.99
N ASN A 174 -8.86 -20.46 2.03
CA ASN A 174 -7.90 -21.04 2.96
C ASN A 174 -7.18 -20.01 3.85
N THR A 175 -7.46 -18.70 3.68
CA THR A 175 -6.70 -17.65 4.36
C THR A 175 -7.60 -16.52 4.85
N LYS A 176 -7.23 -15.90 5.97
CA LYS A 176 -7.94 -14.72 6.49
C LYS A 176 -7.81 -13.53 5.53
N PRO A 177 -8.86 -12.68 5.38
CA PRO A 177 -8.85 -11.55 4.43
C PRO A 177 -7.63 -10.61 4.51
N PRO A 178 -7.08 -10.28 5.70
CA PRO A 178 -5.87 -9.45 5.78
C PRO A 178 -4.63 -10.12 5.17
N LEU A 179 -4.50 -11.45 5.31
CA LEU A 179 -3.38 -12.21 4.74
C LEU A 179 -3.53 -12.38 3.22
N ALA A 180 -4.75 -12.64 2.74
CA ALA A 180 -5.05 -12.69 1.32
C ALA A 180 -4.69 -11.35 0.63
N ARG A 181 -5.13 -10.22 1.20
CA ARG A 181 -4.76 -8.87 0.71
C ARG A 181 -3.25 -8.64 0.69
N LEU A 182 -2.55 -9.11 1.72
CA LEU A 182 -1.10 -9.01 1.79
C LEU A 182 -0.42 -9.83 0.69
N THR A 183 -0.96 -10.99 0.34
CA THR A 183 -0.46 -11.83 -0.75
C THR A 183 -0.63 -11.11 -2.09
N ILE A 184 -1.77 -10.48 -2.36
CA ILE A 184 -1.95 -9.67 -3.56
C ILE A 184 -0.97 -8.50 -3.60
N ALA A 185 -0.77 -7.79 -2.49
CA ALA A 185 0.21 -6.71 -2.41
C ALA A 185 1.65 -7.19 -2.73
N ARG A 186 2.02 -8.39 -2.27
CA ARG A 186 3.31 -9.01 -2.61
C ARG A 186 3.42 -9.35 -4.10
N ARG A 187 2.35 -9.85 -4.72
CA ARG A 187 2.35 -10.13 -6.17
C ARG A 187 2.57 -8.85 -6.97
N ILE A 188 1.85 -7.76 -6.65
CA ILE A 188 2.04 -6.47 -7.31
C ILE A 188 3.47 -5.95 -7.09
N SER A 189 4.00 -6.00 -5.88
CA SER A 189 5.37 -5.54 -5.61
C SER A 189 6.43 -6.40 -6.29
N SER A 190 6.22 -7.72 -6.41
CA SER A 190 7.11 -8.61 -7.17
C SER A 190 7.08 -8.28 -8.66
N ALA A 191 5.89 -8.03 -9.23
CA ALA A 191 5.74 -7.60 -10.62
C ALA A 191 6.42 -6.25 -10.86
N THR A 192 6.29 -5.29 -9.92
CA THR A 192 6.98 -4.00 -9.96
C THR A 192 8.48 -4.18 -10.14
N LEU A 193 9.11 -5.01 -9.32
CA LEU A 193 10.55 -5.26 -9.39
C LEU A 193 10.92 -5.95 -10.72
N ALA A 194 10.12 -6.91 -11.17
CA ALA A 194 10.38 -7.68 -12.39
C ALA A 194 10.33 -6.82 -13.65
N ILE A 195 9.26 -6.02 -13.85
CA ILE A 195 9.11 -5.18 -15.03
C ILE A 195 10.12 -4.03 -15.04
N TRP A 196 10.48 -3.50 -13.87
CA TRP A 196 11.49 -2.45 -13.78
C TRP A 196 12.88 -2.96 -14.15
N ASN A 197 13.29 -4.15 -13.63
CA ASN A 197 14.57 -4.77 -13.96
C ASN A 197 14.67 -5.12 -15.47
N LYS A 198 13.57 -5.64 -16.04
CA LYS A 198 13.54 -6.05 -17.44
C LYS A 198 13.28 -4.90 -18.41
N LYS A 199 12.87 -3.73 -17.92
CA LYS A 199 12.43 -2.57 -18.69
C LYS A 199 11.24 -2.91 -19.63
N GLU A 200 10.39 -3.86 -19.23
CA GLU A 200 9.19 -4.29 -19.93
C GLU A 200 7.93 -3.63 -19.36
N GLU A 201 6.84 -3.70 -20.11
CA GLU A 201 5.49 -3.36 -19.60
C GLU A 201 4.86 -4.58 -18.90
N TYR A 202 3.85 -4.32 -18.09
CA TYR A 202 3.14 -5.39 -17.40
C TYR A 202 2.27 -6.20 -18.36
N ASP A 203 2.45 -7.52 -18.32
CA ASP A 203 1.65 -8.48 -19.05
C ASP A 203 1.01 -9.47 -18.06
N ALA A 204 -0.31 -9.42 -17.98
CA ALA A 204 -1.08 -10.28 -17.07
C ALA A 204 -0.95 -11.78 -17.40
N ALA A 205 -0.72 -12.13 -18.67
CA ALA A 205 -0.58 -13.52 -19.10
C ALA A 205 0.72 -14.16 -18.59
N LYS A 206 1.80 -13.38 -18.50
CA LYS A 206 3.10 -13.86 -18.00
C LYS A 206 3.13 -14.15 -16.50
N GLN A 207 2.21 -13.58 -15.70
CA GLN A 207 2.20 -13.82 -14.25
C GLN A 207 1.57 -15.16 -13.84
N CYS A 208 0.62 -15.67 -14.60
CA CYS A 208 -0.02 -16.96 -14.29
C CYS A 208 0.96 -18.15 -14.32
N THR A 209 2.10 -18.02 -15.02
CA THR A 209 3.09 -19.10 -15.17
C THR A 209 4.18 -19.13 -14.09
N THR A 210 4.35 -18.06 -13.30
CA THR A 210 5.47 -17.96 -12.33
C THR A 210 5.12 -18.54 -10.95
N ASP A 211 3.86 -18.79 -10.65
CA ASP A 211 3.38 -19.33 -9.36
C ASP A 211 3.21 -20.86 -9.37
N ALA A 212 3.55 -21.54 -10.48
CA ALA A 212 3.41 -23.01 -10.65
C ALA A 212 4.72 -23.80 -10.44
N LYS A 213 5.76 -23.16 -9.84
CA LYS A 213 7.01 -23.85 -9.46
C LYS A 213 7.36 -23.66 -8.00
#